data_6c2490621039777313c013d72b2917d0
#
_entry.id   6c2490621039777313c013d72b2917d0
#
_cell.length_a   1.000
_cell.length_b   1.000
_cell.length_c   1.000
_cell.angle_alpha   90.00
_cell.angle_beta   90.00
_cell.angle_gamma   90.00
#
_symmetry.space_group_name_H-M   'P 1'
#
loop_
_entity.id
_entity.type
_entity.pdbx_description
1 polymer ?
#
loop_
_entity_poly.entity_id
_entity_poly.type
_entity_poly.pdbx_seq_one_letter_code
_entity_poly.pdbx_strand_id
1 'polypeptide(L)'
;MTDRRPRAGTAPVRTRIALLAGVALAALLAAGCATIPASGPVASAPTPAPAGAGACCGLIAQGPQANWTPQQVVSGFLLASANFAHDHGIARQYLTASASKSWRPGSQVTILAQTPTVYQPPGRMPGQDQASVVVSWQALATLAGNGQYLAGARGGGGARQQIFTLVSVKGQWLIDGLPGTSTGKVSHELLLPSVLFRLDYAPRDLYFYAQPDQLLVPDPVFVPVESSDPVKTLVTGLLTSPNGWLENAAVTAFPPGASLRKVQVLPGPPGEKTAIVDIGLPRSTPGSTIQAMAAQLVWTLTSPAYSPALIQAVRLKINGRTWARGPGGAVQDFSDYERYIPRAPRDENLYYVATNGAVRMFGKQAHSIAVPGQAGTGQVPLSKIAISMDGHYLAGIAGPATTVYTENLAAAGRPHAPASAVNLHSRLTGAGFSALSWDSAGDLWVAGRVQGSPGVWVIPADKGAPVQVTLPYGLGPVTGLRVAPDGVRVALIVGTGAATRMLLGAIAHFGAAVSIIHTAPLAPGLVGLSALTWYDEDHVLAITQAAAGTRLWDVPVNGAGPLLKSAQPGMASIAADGAQNNLYVGTAAGRLENEAGLGGIWRDLTAGSYATYPG
;
A
#
# COMPACT_ATOMS: atom_id res chain seq x y z
N MET A 1 -57.34 37.73 53.25
CA MET A 1 -58.12 36.65 53.88
C MET A 1 -57.71 35.40 53.12
N THR A 2 -57.08 34.69 53.77
CA THR A 2 -56.82 33.37 54.35
C THR A 2 -55.89 32.52 53.48
N ASP A 3 -54.73 32.44 54.01
CA ASP A 3 -53.66 31.48 53.87
C ASP A 3 -54.14 29.99 53.96
N ARG A 4 -53.75 29.11 53.07
CA ARG A 4 -53.66 27.68 53.35
C ARG A 4 -52.52 27.03 52.60
N ARG A 5 -51.42 26.83 53.33
CA ARG A 5 -50.37 25.87 52.97
C ARG A 5 -50.85 24.43 53.15
N PRO A 6 -50.52 23.47 52.24
CA PRO A 6 -50.70 22.06 52.56
C PRO A 6 -49.46 21.50 53.29
N ARG A 7 -49.75 20.74 54.35
CA ARG A 7 -48.81 20.02 55.21
C ARG A 7 -48.13 18.86 54.45
N ALA A 8 -46.82 18.72 54.63
CA ALA A 8 -46.04 17.55 54.26
C ALA A 8 -46.48 16.31 55.08
N GLY A 9 -46.96 15.29 54.43
CA GLY A 9 -47.26 13.97 55.02
C GLY A 9 -45.98 13.15 55.15
N THR A 10 -45.63 12.78 56.36
CA THR A 10 -44.56 11.83 56.66
C THR A 10 -44.98 10.40 56.34
N ALA A 11 -44.28 9.72 55.41
CA ALA A 11 -44.49 8.31 55.11
C ALA A 11 -44.13 7.42 56.34
N PRO A 12 -44.86 6.32 56.59
CA PRO A 12 -44.67 5.48 57.74
C PRO A 12 -43.32 4.73 57.71
N VAL A 13 -42.70 4.62 58.87
CA VAL A 13 -41.38 4.03 59.15
C VAL A 13 -41.18 2.63 58.49
N ARG A 14 -42.25 1.86 58.34
CA ARG A 14 -42.23 0.52 57.68
C ARG A 14 -41.78 0.53 56.21
N THR A 15 -42.08 1.59 55.47
CA THR A 15 -41.68 1.71 54.05
C THR A 15 -40.19 2.06 53.89
N ARG A 16 -39.61 2.77 54.86
CA ARG A 16 -38.17 3.09 54.84
C ARG A 16 -37.30 1.90 55.21
N ILE A 17 -37.76 1.00 56.07
CA ILE A 17 -37.05 -0.24 56.43
C ILE A 17 -37.07 -1.22 55.28
N ALA A 18 -38.14 -1.34 54.50
CA ALA A 18 -38.24 -2.18 53.33
C ALA A 18 -37.34 -1.72 52.19
N LEU A 19 -37.18 -0.40 51.96
CA LEU A 19 -36.29 0.19 50.99
C LEU A 19 -34.81 0.00 51.37
N LEU A 20 -34.45 0.12 52.61
CA LEU A 20 -33.09 -0.10 53.12
C LEU A 20 -32.70 -1.58 53.07
N ALA A 21 -33.60 -2.50 53.32
CA ALA A 21 -33.39 -3.95 53.18
C ALA A 21 -33.23 -4.38 51.69
N GLY A 22 -33.97 -3.77 50.76
CA GLY A 22 -33.84 -4.00 49.32
C GLY A 22 -32.48 -3.53 48.75
N VAL A 23 -32.00 -2.39 49.19
CA VAL A 23 -30.67 -1.87 48.77
C VAL A 23 -29.52 -2.68 49.38
N ALA A 24 -29.64 -3.16 50.61
CA ALA A 24 -28.65 -4.03 51.24
C ALA A 24 -28.59 -5.41 50.57
N LEU A 25 -29.73 -6.00 50.12
CA LEU A 25 -29.77 -7.27 49.41
C LEU A 25 -29.21 -7.13 47.99
N ALA A 26 -29.44 -6.03 47.28
CA ALA A 26 -28.86 -5.74 45.98
C ALA A 26 -27.35 -5.51 46.04
N ALA A 27 -26.84 -4.90 47.12
CA ALA A 27 -25.38 -4.73 47.34
C ALA A 27 -24.67 -6.05 47.66
N LEU A 28 -25.34 -6.99 48.29
CA LEU A 28 -24.79 -8.35 48.57
C LEU A 28 -24.76 -9.25 47.34
N LEU A 29 -25.63 -9.03 46.37
CA LEU A 29 -25.64 -9.78 45.10
C LEU A 29 -24.63 -9.24 44.05
N ALA A 30 -24.11 -8.01 44.23
CA ALA A 30 -23.10 -7.42 43.39
C ALA A 30 -21.64 -7.72 43.85
N ALA A 31 -21.46 -8.38 45.01
CA ALA A 31 -20.16 -8.75 45.56
C ALA A 31 -19.64 -10.14 45.12
N GLY A 32 -20.14 -10.68 44.02
CA GLY A 32 -19.62 -11.87 43.33
C GLY A 32 -18.32 -11.54 42.62
N CYS A 33 -17.29 -11.11 43.33
CA CYS A 33 -15.93 -11.02 42.81
C CYS A 33 -15.41 -12.42 42.55
N ALA A 34 -15.17 -12.74 41.28
CA ALA A 34 -14.31 -13.84 40.90
C ALA A 34 -12.94 -13.66 41.57
N THR A 35 -12.69 -14.38 42.64
CA THR A 35 -11.35 -14.48 43.23
C THR A 35 -10.51 -15.30 42.26
N ILE A 36 -9.62 -14.64 41.53
CA ILE A 36 -8.50 -15.30 40.87
C ILE A 36 -7.63 -15.87 42.00
N PRO A 37 -7.34 -17.18 42.02
CA PRO A 37 -6.47 -17.75 43.03
C PRO A 37 -5.08 -17.15 42.91
N ALA A 38 -4.66 -16.39 43.91
CA ALA A 38 -3.34 -15.74 43.98
C ALA A 38 -2.25 -16.65 44.56
N SER A 39 -2.51 -17.95 44.73
CA SER A 39 -1.55 -18.92 45.29
C SER A 39 -1.70 -20.29 44.62
N GLY A 40 -0.82 -20.55 43.68
CA GLY A 40 -0.49 -21.86 43.19
C GLY A 40 1.04 -22.04 43.30
N PRO A 41 1.55 -23.28 43.33
CA PRO A 41 3.00 -23.49 43.36
C PRO A 41 3.62 -22.85 42.13
N VAL A 42 4.53 -21.88 42.34
CA VAL A 42 5.35 -21.29 41.27
C VAL A 42 6.27 -22.39 40.76
N ALA A 43 5.93 -22.97 39.61
CA ALA A 43 6.88 -23.76 38.86
C ALA A 43 7.95 -22.81 38.35
N SER A 44 9.17 -22.90 38.86
CA SER A 44 10.32 -22.19 38.32
C SER A 44 10.59 -22.73 36.91
N ALA A 45 10.10 -21.99 35.90
CA ALA A 45 10.57 -22.20 34.54
C ALA A 45 12.04 -21.77 34.45
N PRO A 46 12.90 -22.49 33.72
CA PRO A 46 14.26 -22.02 33.49
C PRO A 46 14.20 -20.61 32.89
N THR A 47 15.00 -19.72 33.46
CA THR A 47 15.12 -18.31 33.00
C THR A 47 15.39 -18.31 31.50
N PRO A 48 14.50 -17.75 30.66
CA PRO A 48 14.81 -17.61 29.23
C PRO A 48 16.07 -16.76 29.12
N ALA A 49 17.00 -17.17 28.27
CA ALA A 49 18.10 -16.31 27.86
C ALA A 49 17.52 -14.98 27.36
N PRO A 50 18.20 -13.82 27.58
CA PRO A 50 17.70 -12.53 27.19
C PRO A 50 17.42 -12.55 25.69
N ALA A 51 16.14 -12.59 25.32
CA ALA A 51 15.68 -12.43 23.96
C ALA A 51 16.09 -11.01 23.54
N GLY A 52 16.90 -10.92 22.49
CA GLY A 52 17.22 -9.67 21.86
C GLY A 52 15.92 -8.90 21.58
N ALA A 53 15.87 -7.62 21.91
CA ALA A 53 14.72 -6.76 21.70
C ALA A 53 14.32 -6.74 20.21
N GLY A 54 13.33 -7.56 19.86
CA GLY A 54 12.86 -7.76 18.47
C GLY A 54 11.80 -8.86 18.31
N ALA A 55 11.62 -9.74 19.29
CA ALA A 55 10.76 -10.93 19.15
C ALA A 55 9.41 -10.80 19.88
N CYS A 56 8.67 -9.72 19.69
CA CYS A 56 7.40 -9.55 20.41
C CYS A 56 6.17 -10.20 19.76
N CYS A 57 6.20 -10.68 18.51
CA CYS A 57 5.01 -11.20 17.84
C CYS A 57 5.28 -12.32 16.81
N GLY A 58 6.43 -12.99 16.84
CA GLY A 58 6.71 -14.12 15.96
C GLY A 58 5.79 -15.31 16.26
N LEU A 59 5.35 -16.01 15.22
CA LEU A 59 4.64 -17.28 15.34
C LEU A 59 5.53 -18.31 16.05
N ILE A 60 5.15 -18.76 17.24
CA ILE A 60 5.84 -19.85 17.93
C ILE A 60 5.40 -21.16 17.29
N ALA A 61 6.13 -21.60 16.28
CA ALA A 61 5.90 -22.87 15.65
C ALA A 61 6.34 -24.01 16.59
N GLN A 62 5.54 -25.08 16.63
CA GLN A 62 5.87 -26.30 17.38
C GLN A 62 6.29 -27.41 16.42
N GLY A 63 7.18 -28.30 16.84
CA GLY A 63 7.52 -29.51 16.10
C GLY A 63 6.40 -30.56 16.18
N PRO A 64 6.47 -31.63 15.34
CA PRO A 64 5.48 -32.69 15.36
C PRO A 64 5.47 -33.41 16.72
N GLN A 65 4.27 -33.62 17.26
CA GLN A 65 4.10 -34.31 18.57
C GLN A 65 3.87 -35.80 18.37
N ALA A 66 4.28 -36.62 19.36
CA ALA A 66 3.95 -38.02 19.40
C ALA A 66 2.42 -38.22 19.41
N ASN A 67 1.95 -39.26 18.74
CA ASN A 67 0.52 -39.61 18.62
C ASN A 67 -0.37 -38.61 17.81
N TRP A 68 0.21 -37.64 17.12
CA TRP A 68 -0.56 -36.84 16.20
C TRP A 68 -1.08 -37.67 15.03
N THR A 69 -2.33 -37.42 14.64
CA THR A 69 -2.92 -37.97 13.43
C THR A 69 -2.26 -37.40 12.17
N PRO A 70 -2.33 -38.08 11.03
CA PRO A 70 -1.82 -37.54 9.76
C PRO A 70 -2.34 -36.13 9.42
N GLN A 71 -3.62 -35.82 9.72
CA GLN A 71 -4.20 -34.50 9.56
C GLN A 71 -3.55 -33.44 10.45
N GLN A 72 -3.30 -33.76 11.72
CA GLN A 72 -2.62 -32.87 12.66
C GLN A 72 -1.18 -32.59 12.23
N VAL A 73 -0.49 -33.59 11.71
CA VAL A 73 0.89 -33.45 11.19
C VAL A 73 0.90 -32.49 9.99
N VAL A 74 -0.02 -32.64 9.02
CA VAL A 74 -0.10 -31.72 7.86
C VAL A 74 -0.50 -30.32 8.30
N SER A 75 -1.48 -30.17 9.20
CA SER A 75 -1.88 -28.87 9.73
C SER A 75 -0.73 -28.18 10.47
N GLY A 76 0.01 -28.93 11.29
CA GLY A 76 1.21 -28.45 12.00
C GLY A 76 2.33 -28.05 11.05
N PHE A 77 2.57 -28.84 9.99
CA PHE A 77 3.52 -28.50 8.93
C PHE A 77 3.18 -27.19 8.24
N LEU A 78 1.92 -26.99 7.82
CA LEU A 78 1.48 -25.77 7.16
C LEU A 78 1.67 -24.55 8.07
N LEU A 79 1.36 -24.68 9.35
CA LEU A 79 1.59 -23.61 10.33
C LEU A 79 3.08 -23.35 10.55
N ALA A 80 3.87 -24.42 10.75
CA ALA A 80 5.32 -24.32 10.98
C ALA A 80 6.06 -23.79 9.75
N SER A 81 5.51 -23.97 8.55
CA SER A 81 6.08 -23.46 7.30
C SER A 81 6.08 -21.93 7.22
N ALA A 82 5.24 -21.24 7.99
CA ALA A 82 5.23 -19.80 8.11
C ALA A 82 6.45 -19.25 8.88
N ASN A 83 7.08 -20.07 9.72
CA ASN A 83 8.26 -19.66 10.48
C ASN A 83 9.55 -19.82 9.65
N PHE A 84 10.24 -18.72 9.38
CA PHE A 84 11.45 -18.67 8.54
C PHE A 84 12.74 -18.96 9.30
N ALA A 85 12.70 -19.06 10.63
CA ALA A 85 13.88 -19.27 11.45
C ALA A 85 14.62 -20.57 11.04
N HIS A 86 15.94 -20.47 10.92
CA HIS A 86 16.83 -21.57 10.58
C HIS A 86 16.42 -22.34 9.30
N ASP A 87 16.07 -21.62 8.24
CA ASP A 87 15.61 -22.20 6.97
C ASP A 87 14.41 -23.13 7.16
N HIS A 88 13.36 -22.62 7.84
CA HIS A 88 12.15 -23.37 8.20
C HIS A 88 12.44 -24.63 9.04
N GLY A 89 13.42 -24.55 9.96
CA GLY A 89 13.92 -25.70 10.70
C GLY A 89 12.86 -26.51 11.44
N ILE A 90 11.81 -25.84 11.96
CA ILE A 90 10.69 -26.53 12.63
C ILE A 90 9.82 -27.26 11.63
N ALA A 91 9.48 -26.65 10.49
CA ALA A 91 8.70 -27.30 9.43
C ALA A 91 9.43 -28.54 8.88
N ARG A 92 10.76 -28.48 8.76
CA ARG A 92 11.57 -29.62 8.31
C ARG A 92 11.48 -30.83 9.21
N GLN A 93 11.14 -30.67 10.50
CA GLN A 93 10.93 -31.79 11.42
C GLN A 93 9.68 -32.64 11.12
N TYR A 94 8.73 -32.09 10.38
CA TYR A 94 7.52 -32.78 9.91
C TYR A 94 7.76 -33.65 8.68
N LEU A 95 8.92 -33.50 8.04
CA LEU A 95 9.28 -34.18 6.81
C LEU A 95 10.18 -35.38 7.05
N THR A 96 10.08 -36.38 6.19
CA THR A 96 11.14 -37.41 6.14
C THR A 96 12.46 -36.76 5.71
N ALA A 97 13.58 -37.42 5.98
CA ALA A 97 14.91 -36.94 5.59
C ALA A 97 15.01 -36.67 4.07
N SER A 98 14.36 -37.52 3.26
CA SER A 98 14.30 -37.37 1.80
C SER A 98 13.48 -36.13 1.41
N ALA A 99 12.27 -35.99 1.94
CA ALA A 99 11.38 -34.86 1.66
C ALA A 99 12.00 -33.54 2.14
N SER A 100 12.60 -33.51 3.34
CA SER A 100 13.28 -32.32 3.87
C SER A 100 14.46 -31.88 3.00
N LYS A 101 15.24 -32.81 2.48
CA LYS A 101 16.38 -32.53 1.61
C LYS A 101 15.93 -31.99 0.23
N SER A 102 14.78 -32.41 -0.27
CA SER A 102 14.25 -31.96 -1.57
C SER A 102 13.43 -30.68 -1.48
N TRP A 103 12.85 -30.37 -0.33
CA TRP A 103 11.99 -29.19 -0.14
C TRP A 103 12.76 -27.88 -0.26
N ARG A 104 12.26 -26.97 -1.10
CA ARG A 104 12.82 -25.64 -1.38
C ARG A 104 11.76 -24.58 -1.09
N PRO A 105 11.49 -24.27 0.20
CA PRO A 105 10.56 -23.19 0.57
C PRO A 105 11.06 -21.84 0.00
N GLY A 106 10.16 -21.00 -0.39
CA GLY A 106 10.50 -19.65 -0.91
C GLY A 106 10.75 -19.56 -2.41
N SER A 107 10.73 -20.66 -3.17
CA SER A 107 10.74 -20.60 -4.63
C SER A 107 9.43 -19.98 -5.19
N GLN A 108 8.32 -20.19 -4.49
CA GLN A 108 7.01 -19.60 -4.75
C GLN A 108 6.19 -19.66 -3.46
N VAL A 109 5.54 -18.54 -3.10
CA VAL A 109 4.61 -18.48 -1.98
C VAL A 109 3.21 -18.21 -2.51
N THR A 110 2.25 -19.07 -2.16
CA THR A 110 0.83 -18.82 -2.43
C THR A 110 0.17 -18.30 -1.17
N ILE A 111 -0.36 -17.08 -1.27
CA ILE A 111 -1.07 -16.41 -0.19
C ILE A 111 -2.53 -16.82 -0.27
N LEU A 112 -3.05 -17.37 0.83
CA LEU A 112 -4.39 -17.93 0.92
C LEU A 112 -5.38 -16.90 1.47
N ALA A 113 -6.59 -16.89 0.93
CA ALA A 113 -7.68 -16.04 1.43
C ALA A 113 -8.05 -16.39 2.88
N GLN A 114 -7.98 -17.69 3.22
CA GLN A 114 -8.32 -18.24 4.54
C GLN A 114 -7.38 -19.39 4.89
N THR A 115 -7.45 -19.87 6.13
CA THR A 115 -6.77 -21.09 6.54
C THR A 115 -7.22 -22.26 5.66
N PRO A 116 -6.32 -23.09 5.12
CA PRO A 116 -6.68 -24.20 4.26
C PRO A 116 -7.45 -25.28 5.03
N THR A 117 -8.36 -25.96 4.35
CA THR A 117 -9.07 -27.11 4.89
C THR A 117 -8.19 -28.35 4.71
N VAL A 118 -7.96 -29.10 5.81
CA VAL A 118 -7.16 -30.32 5.83
C VAL A 118 -8.07 -31.49 6.19
N TYR A 119 -8.15 -32.51 5.35
CA TYR A 119 -9.00 -33.68 5.61
C TYR A 119 -8.43 -34.96 5.00
N GLN A 120 -8.85 -36.09 5.56
CA GLN A 120 -8.57 -37.43 5.03
C GLN A 120 -9.73 -37.87 4.10
N PRO A 121 -9.50 -38.26 2.84
CA PRO A 121 -10.58 -38.70 1.98
C PRO A 121 -11.19 -40.01 2.52
N PRO A 122 -12.54 -40.15 2.52
CA PRO A 122 -13.18 -41.38 2.91
C PRO A 122 -12.87 -42.49 1.90
N GLY A 123 -12.64 -43.72 2.38
CA GLY A 123 -12.57 -44.92 1.56
C GLY A 123 -11.18 -45.48 1.19
N ARG A 124 -10.10 -44.78 1.52
CA ARG A 124 -8.75 -45.39 1.45
C ARG A 124 -8.33 -45.83 2.87
N MET A 125 -8.41 -47.14 3.14
CA MET A 125 -7.65 -47.68 4.26
C MET A 125 -6.18 -47.57 3.91
N PRO A 126 -5.38 -46.72 4.60
CA PRO A 126 -3.94 -46.75 4.44
C PRO A 126 -3.44 -48.11 4.88
N GLY A 127 -2.41 -48.67 4.26
CA GLY A 127 -1.60 -49.68 4.95
C GLY A 127 -1.20 -49.13 6.31
N GLN A 128 -0.95 -49.97 7.31
CA GLN A 128 -0.70 -49.54 8.70
C GLN A 128 0.37 -48.43 8.84
N ASP A 129 1.21 -48.22 7.83
CA ASP A 129 2.35 -47.31 7.83
C ASP A 129 2.26 -46.17 6.79
N GLN A 130 1.16 -46.00 6.05
CA GLN A 130 0.97 -44.96 5.04
C GLN A 130 -0.38 -44.26 5.15
N ALA A 131 -0.40 -42.96 4.94
CA ALA A 131 -1.62 -42.13 4.94
C ALA A 131 -1.57 -41.09 3.85
N SER A 132 -2.75 -40.66 3.37
CA SER A 132 -2.92 -39.52 2.46
C SER A 132 -3.82 -38.48 3.09
N VAL A 133 -3.43 -37.23 2.99
CA VAL A 133 -4.18 -36.08 3.50
C VAL A 133 -4.37 -35.08 2.38
N VAL A 134 -5.61 -34.63 2.17
CA VAL A 134 -5.96 -33.61 1.20
C VAL A 134 -5.98 -32.25 1.86
N VAL A 135 -5.29 -31.29 1.26
CA VAL A 135 -5.33 -29.88 1.61
C VAL A 135 -6.07 -29.14 0.51
N SER A 136 -7.11 -28.40 0.88
CA SER A 136 -7.90 -27.60 -0.04
C SER A 136 -7.84 -26.12 0.36
N TRP A 137 -7.62 -25.23 -0.61
CA TRP A 137 -7.49 -23.80 -0.37
C TRP A 137 -7.97 -22.95 -1.53
N GLN A 138 -8.18 -21.66 -1.27
CA GLN A 138 -8.42 -20.62 -2.26
C GLN A 138 -7.24 -19.64 -2.24
N ALA A 139 -6.60 -19.47 -3.40
CA ALA A 139 -5.50 -18.52 -3.53
C ALA A 139 -6.03 -17.09 -3.64
N LEU A 140 -5.44 -16.19 -2.86
CA LEU A 140 -5.66 -14.75 -2.93
C LEU A 140 -4.62 -14.09 -3.85
N ALA A 141 -3.36 -14.48 -3.69
CA ALA A 141 -2.23 -13.94 -4.45
C ALA A 141 -1.08 -14.95 -4.49
N THR A 142 -0.07 -14.64 -5.27
CA THR A 142 1.24 -15.31 -5.24
C THR A 142 2.34 -14.30 -4.97
N LEU A 143 3.34 -14.67 -4.18
CA LEU A 143 4.58 -13.92 -4.04
C LEU A 143 5.62 -14.57 -4.95
N ALA A 144 6.13 -13.80 -5.91
CA ALA A 144 7.20 -14.25 -6.80
C ALA A 144 8.54 -14.36 -6.03
N GLY A 145 9.50 -15.10 -6.57
CA GLY A 145 10.81 -15.30 -5.93
C GLY A 145 11.62 -14.02 -5.71
N ASN A 146 11.28 -12.93 -6.41
CA ASN A 146 11.85 -11.59 -6.21
C ASN A 146 11.09 -10.75 -5.17
N GLY A 147 10.09 -11.32 -4.48
CA GLY A 147 9.29 -10.64 -3.47
C GLY A 147 8.08 -9.85 -4.01
N GLN A 148 7.80 -9.89 -5.31
CA GLN A 148 6.66 -9.20 -5.90
C GLN A 148 5.34 -9.88 -5.52
N TYR A 149 4.37 -9.11 -5.01
CA TYR A 149 3.01 -9.56 -4.75
C TYR A 149 2.16 -9.47 -6.01
N LEU A 150 1.67 -10.61 -6.47
CA LEU A 150 0.83 -10.74 -7.65
C LEU A 150 -0.61 -11.03 -7.20
N ALA A 151 -1.44 -10.00 -7.17
CA ALA A 151 -2.85 -10.13 -6.83
C ALA A 151 -3.61 -10.95 -7.87
N GLY A 152 -4.53 -11.81 -7.41
CA GLY A 152 -5.27 -12.72 -8.27
C GLY A 152 -4.53 -14.05 -8.46
N ALA A 153 -5.29 -15.15 -8.42
CA ALA A 153 -4.72 -16.46 -8.67
C ALA A 153 -4.45 -16.63 -10.17
N ARG A 154 -3.23 -17.00 -10.54
CA ARG A 154 -2.98 -17.55 -11.90
C ARG A 154 -3.88 -18.76 -12.08
N GLY A 155 -4.96 -18.64 -12.88
CA GLY A 155 -5.84 -19.75 -13.21
C GLY A 155 -7.27 -19.70 -12.63
N GLY A 156 -7.78 -18.52 -12.29
CA GLY A 156 -9.16 -18.34 -11.81
C GLY A 156 -9.36 -18.72 -10.36
N GLY A 157 -10.24 -18.00 -9.65
CA GLY A 157 -10.46 -18.11 -8.19
C GLY A 157 -11.12 -19.41 -7.68
N GLY A 158 -10.92 -20.54 -8.35
CA GLY A 158 -11.42 -21.84 -7.91
C GLY A 158 -10.63 -22.43 -6.74
N ALA A 159 -11.30 -23.27 -5.93
CA ALA A 159 -10.64 -24.03 -4.88
C ALA A 159 -9.59 -24.96 -5.51
N ARG A 160 -8.38 -24.96 -4.97
CA ARG A 160 -7.30 -25.87 -5.34
C ARG A 160 -7.17 -26.96 -4.29
N GLN A 161 -6.71 -28.13 -4.68
CA GLN A 161 -6.46 -29.24 -3.79
C GLN A 161 -5.10 -29.88 -4.08
N GLN A 162 -4.43 -30.32 -3.03
CA GLN A 162 -3.21 -31.10 -3.13
C GLN A 162 -3.24 -32.24 -2.11
N ILE A 163 -2.56 -33.34 -2.45
CA ILE A 163 -2.48 -34.54 -1.60
C ILE A 163 -1.07 -34.64 -1.03
N PHE A 164 -0.99 -34.69 0.29
CA PHE A 164 0.22 -35.00 1.04
C PHE A 164 0.24 -36.48 1.36
N THR A 165 1.36 -37.15 1.11
CA THR A 165 1.56 -38.54 1.50
C THR A 165 2.44 -38.62 2.75
N LEU A 166 2.01 -39.39 3.72
CA LEU A 166 2.70 -39.56 4.99
C LEU A 166 3.07 -41.02 5.20
N VAL A 167 4.15 -41.23 5.94
CA VAL A 167 4.61 -42.53 6.39
C VAL A 167 4.79 -42.54 7.91
N SER A 168 4.52 -43.64 8.54
CA SER A 168 4.78 -43.85 9.98
C SER A 168 6.21 -44.32 10.17
N VAL A 169 7.01 -43.54 10.89
CA VAL A 169 8.40 -43.89 11.23
C VAL A 169 8.50 -44.00 12.74
N LYS A 170 8.72 -45.21 13.25
CA LYS A 170 8.80 -45.48 14.71
C LYS A 170 7.59 -44.95 15.48
N GLY A 171 6.39 -45.09 14.93
CA GLY A 171 5.14 -44.65 15.55
C GLY A 171 4.83 -43.14 15.40
N GLN A 172 5.65 -42.37 14.69
CA GLN A 172 5.42 -40.95 14.38
C GLN A 172 5.12 -40.79 12.90
N TRP A 173 4.07 -40.06 12.58
CA TRP A 173 3.75 -39.70 11.20
C TRP A 173 4.66 -38.57 10.69
N LEU A 174 5.24 -38.77 9.50
CA LEU A 174 6.06 -37.79 8.80
C LEU A 174 5.58 -37.67 7.34
N ILE A 175 5.65 -36.49 6.79
CA ILE A 175 5.34 -36.21 5.39
C ILE A 175 6.50 -36.73 4.53
N ASP A 176 6.23 -37.71 3.68
CA ASP A 176 7.21 -38.32 2.78
C ASP A 176 7.11 -37.74 1.36
N GLY A 177 5.88 -37.45 0.88
CA GLY A 177 5.61 -36.87 -0.39
C GLY A 177 4.99 -35.47 -0.24
N LEU A 178 5.72 -34.46 -0.67
CA LEU A 178 5.16 -33.15 -0.92
C LEU A 178 4.43 -33.20 -2.26
N PRO A 179 3.29 -32.51 -2.41
CA PRO A 179 2.50 -32.57 -3.62
C PRO A 179 3.34 -32.25 -4.84
N GLY A 180 3.29 -33.12 -5.85
CA GLY A 180 3.94 -32.91 -7.13
C GLY A 180 3.05 -32.11 -8.07
N THR A 181 3.66 -31.35 -8.98
CA THR A 181 2.97 -30.88 -10.16
C THR A 181 2.62 -32.08 -11.06
N SER A 182 1.65 -31.93 -11.97
CA SER A 182 1.28 -32.96 -12.99
C SER A 182 2.47 -33.49 -13.82
N THR A 183 3.65 -32.87 -13.69
CA THR A 183 4.92 -33.25 -14.33
C THR A 183 5.84 -34.05 -13.42
N GLY A 184 5.38 -34.50 -12.22
CA GLY A 184 6.17 -35.33 -11.30
C GLY A 184 7.26 -34.55 -10.51
N LYS A 185 7.34 -33.23 -10.63
CA LYS A 185 8.24 -32.39 -9.82
C LYS A 185 7.60 -32.08 -8.48
N VAL A 186 8.38 -32.19 -7.40
CA VAL A 186 7.95 -31.82 -6.05
C VAL A 186 7.51 -30.36 -6.04
N SER A 187 6.31 -30.07 -5.54
CA SER A 187 5.88 -28.69 -5.33
C SER A 187 6.71 -28.06 -4.21
N HIS A 188 7.40 -26.99 -4.55
CA HIS A 188 8.15 -26.16 -3.59
C HIS A 188 7.30 -24.98 -3.08
N GLU A 189 6.00 -25.02 -3.35
CA GLU A 189 5.08 -23.95 -3.02
C GLU A 189 4.84 -23.88 -1.52
N LEU A 190 5.04 -22.69 -0.96
CA LEU A 190 4.69 -22.37 0.42
C LEU A 190 3.25 -21.86 0.44
N LEU A 191 2.36 -22.52 1.18
CA LEU A 191 0.97 -22.12 1.37
C LEU A 191 0.84 -21.29 2.64
N LEU A 192 0.57 -20.01 2.52
CA LEU A 192 0.58 -19.07 3.64
C LEU A 192 -0.74 -18.32 3.77
N PRO A 193 -1.54 -18.54 4.84
CA PRO A 193 -2.73 -17.73 5.10
C PRO A 193 -2.39 -16.23 5.13
N SER A 194 -3.28 -15.40 4.57
CA SER A 194 -3.04 -13.95 4.44
C SER A 194 -2.77 -13.26 5.78
N VAL A 195 -3.30 -13.78 6.89
CA VAL A 195 -3.02 -13.26 8.24
C VAL A 195 -1.56 -13.52 8.62
N LEU A 196 -1.05 -14.72 8.38
CA LEU A 196 0.35 -15.07 8.65
C LEU A 196 1.30 -14.35 7.70
N PHE A 197 0.93 -14.21 6.42
CA PHE A 197 1.70 -13.42 5.47
C PHE A 197 1.95 -11.99 5.97
N ARG A 198 0.94 -11.30 6.49
CA ARG A 198 1.09 -9.95 7.05
C ARG A 198 1.92 -9.88 8.34
N LEU A 199 2.07 -10.97 9.06
CA LEU A 199 2.92 -11.06 10.26
C LEU A 199 4.37 -11.39 9.90
N ASP A 200 4.56 -12.25 8.90
CA ASP A 200 5.87 -12.85 8.60
C ASP A 200 6.60 -12.16 7.45
N TYR A 201 5.93 -11.29 6.69
CA TYR A 201 6.53 -10.51 5.61
C TYR A 201 6.35 -9.01 5.83
N ALA A 202 7.43 -8.28 5.67
CA ALA A 202 7.41 -6.83 5.69
C ALA A 202 7.49 -6.27 4.27
N PRO A 203 6.67 -5.27 3.91
CA PRO A 203 6.83 -4.54 2.65
C PRO A 203 8.14 -3.74 2.68
N ARG A 204 8.77 -3.62 1.53
CA ARG A 204 9.96 -2.80 1.27
C ARG A 204 9.94 -2.35 -0.18
N ASP A 205 10.60 -1.24 -0.49
CA ASP A 205 10.73 -0.74 -1.84
C ASP A 205 12.12 -0.97 -2.41
N LEU A 206 12.15 -1.45 -3.63
CA LEU A 206 13.32 -1.35 -4.49
C LEU A 206 13.16 -0.06 -5.32
N TYR A 207 14.09 0.86 -5.21
CA TYR A 207 14.02 2.10 -5.98
C TYR A 207 14.73 1.96 -7.31
N PHE A 208 14.03 2.26 -8.41
CA PHE A 208 14.53 2.23 -9.77
C PHE A 208 14.45 3.63 -10.41
N TYR A 209 15.15 3.87 -11.49
CA TYR A 209 15.13 5.15 -12.17
C TYR A 209 14.00 5.24 -13.17
N ALA A 210 13.17 6.27 -13.05
CA ALA A 210 12.23 6.70 -14.07
C ALA A 210 12.94 7.06 -15.37
N GLN A 211 12.31 6.81 -16.49
CA GLN A 211 12.73 7.33 -17.78
C GLN A 211 11.63 8.28 -18.32
N PRO A 212 11.97 9.53 -18.71
CA PRO A 212 13.31 10.12 -18.87
C PRO A 212 13.86 10.89 -17.65
N ASP A 213 13.04 11.15 -16.61
CA ASP A 213 13.29 12.20 -15.62
C ASP A 213 14.37 11.88 -14.57
N GLN A 214 14.90 10.67 -14.56
CA GLN A 214 15.91 10.19 -13.61
C GLN A 214 15.50 10.30 -12.12
N LEU A 215 14.20 10.38 -11.85
CA LEU A 215 13.67 10.26 -10.50
C LEU A 215 13.63 8.79 -10.06
N LEU A 216 13.72 8.56 -8.77
CA LEU A 216 13.57 7.23 -8.20
C LEU A 216 12.08 6.89 -8.05
N VAL A 217 11.74 5.69 -8.51
CA VAL A 217 10.39 5.11 -8.48
C VAL A 217 10.41 3.89 -7.58
N PRO A 218 9.57 3.81 -6.55
CA PRO A 218 9.47 2.63 -5.71
C PRO A 218 8.79 1.48 -6.44
N ASP A 219 9.39 0.29 -6.33
CA ASP A 219 8.86 -0.99 -6.80
C ASP A 219 8.68 -1.90 -5.57
N PRO A 220 7.45 -2.03 -5.05
CA PRO A 220 7.21 -2.69 -3.78
C PRO A 220 7.44 -4.19 -3.86
N VAL A 221 8.16 -4.70 -2.87
CA VAL A 221 8.46 -6.12 -2.66
C VAL A 221 8.19 -6.52 -1.21
N PHE A 222 8.01 -7.80 -0.95
CA PHE A 222 7.88 -8.33 0.39
C PHE A 222 9.09 -9.16 0.78
N VAL A 223 9.65 -8.89 1.95
CA VAL A 223 10.81 -9.59 2.50
C VAL A 223 10.40 -10.26 3.81
N PRO A 224 10.78 -11.54 4.06
CA PRO A 224 10.50 -12.17 5.34
C PRO A 224 11.10 -11.38 6.52
N VAL A 225 10.31 -11.15 7.56
CA VAL A 225 10.72 -10.41 8.77
C VAL A 225 11.90 -11.09 9.47
N GLU A 226 11.86 -12.42 9.55
CA GLU A 226 12.93 -13.24 10.15
C GLU A 226 14.00 -13.68 9.12
N SER A 227 14.11 -12.95 7.99
CA SER A 227 15.19 -13.23 7.04
C SER A 227 16.55 -13.06 7.71
N SER A 228 17.44 -14.02 7.52
CA SER A 228 18.81 -13.96 8.02
C SER A 228 19.63 -12.84 7.36
N ASP A 229 19.24 -12.41 6.17
CA ASP A 229 19.98 -11.41 5.39
C ASP A 229 19.04 -10.57 4.49
N PRO A 230 18.15 -9.73 5.08
CA PRO A 230 17.22 -8.92 4.32
C PRO A 230 17.92 -7.88 3.43
N VAL A 231 19.06 -7.35 3.88
CA VAL A 231 19.86 -6.38 3.11
C VAL A 231 20.38 -7.02 1.82
N LYS A 232 20.90 -8.24 1.91
CA LYS A 232 21.36 -8.99 0.72
C LYS A 232 20.21 -9.25 -0.26
N THR A 233 19.03 -9.59 0.24
CA THR A 233 17.84 -9.81 -0.60
C THR A 233 17.49 -8.55 -1.39
N LEU A 234 17.41 -7.39 -0.74
CA LEU A 234 17.11 -6.10 -1.39
C LEU A 234 18.19 -5.70 -2.40
N VAL A 235 19.48 -5.80 -2.02
CA VAL A 235 20.58 -5.48 -2.94
C VAL A 235 20.57 -6.41 -4.16
N THR A 236 20.29 -7.69 -3.97
CA THR A 236 20.18 -8.64 -5.09
C THR A 236 19.01 -8.28 -6.01
N GLY A 237 17.89 -7.81 -5.44
CA GLY A 237 16.74 -7.30 -6.22
C GLY A 237 17.12 -6.12 -7.12
N LEU A 238 17.94 -5.18 -6.64
CA LEU A 238 18.40 -4.03 -7.44
C LEU A 238 19.31 -4.40 -8.63
N LEU A 239 20.02 -5.54 -8.53
CA LEU A 239 20.86 -6.04 -9.62
C LEU A 239 20.05 -6.64 -10.79
N THR A 240 18.77 -6.85 -10.58
CA THR A 240 17.83 -7.31 -11.61
C THR A 240 17.07 -6.11 -12.19
N SER A 241 16.34 -6.31 -13.27
CA SER A 241 15.40 -5.31 -13.78
C SER A 241 14.25 -5.11 -12.79
N PRO A 242 13.55 -3.95 -12.81
CA PRO A 242 12.34 -3.75 -12.05
C PRO A 242 11.28 -4.81 -12.40
N ASN A 243 10.31 -4.99 -11.54
CA ASN A 243 9.21 -5.92 -11.78
C ASN A 243 8.50 -5.63 -13.11
N GLY A 244 7.96 -6.68 -13.76
CA GLY A 244 7.45 -6.59 -15.13
C GLY A 244 6.37 -5.53 -15.38
N TRP A 245 5.68 -5.06 -14.33
CA TRP A 245 4.71 -3.97 -14.47
C TRP A 245 5.39 -2.59 -14.67
N LEU A 246 6.64 -2.40 -14.20
CA LEU A 246 7.48 -1.20 -14.42
C LEU A 246 8.46 -1.35 -15.61
N GLU A 247 8.49 -2.52 -16.26
CA GLU A 247 9.35 -2.75 -17.42
C GLU A 247 9.09 -1.69 -18.50
N ASN A 248 10.16 -1.14 -19.09
CA ASN A 248 10.15 -0.03 -20.04
C ASN A 248 9.73 1.35 -19.48
N ALA A 249 9.32 1.45 -18.23
CA ALA A 249 9.03 2.73 -17.58
C ALA A 249 10.12 3.12 -16.58
N ALA A 250 10.77 2.13 -15.97
CA ALA A 250 11.88 2.32 -15.06
C ALA A 250 13.04 1.37 -15.36
N VAL A 251 14.26 1.74 -14.96
CA VAL A 251 15.48 0.96 -15.19
C VAL A 251 16.35 0.93 -13.96
N THR A 252 17.20 -0.12 -13.87
CA THR A 252 18.27 -0.16 -12.88
C THR A 252 19.49 0.66 -13.35
N ALA A 253 20.14 1.38 -12.44
CA ALA A 253 21.42 2.03 -12.70
C ALA A 253 22.61 1.06 -12.58
N PHE A 254 22.38 -0.16 -12.10
CA PHE A 254 23.43 -1.18 -12.04
C PHE A 254 23.79 -1.63 -13.46
N PRO A 255 25.04 -1.44 -13.90
CA PRO A 255 25.43 -1.77 -15.26
C PRO A 255 25.46 -3.30 -15.46
N PRO A 256 25.32 -3.78 -16.70
CA PRO A 256 25.55 -5.18 -17.03
C PRO A 256 26.90 -5.68 -16.51
N GLY A 257 26.90 -6.84 -15.85
CA GLY A 257 28.09 -7.39 -15.20
C GLY A 257 28.34 -6.90 -13.77
N ALA A 258 27.49 -6.03 -13.23
CA ALA A 258 27.49 -5.73 -11.81
C ALA A 258 27.13 -6.98 -10.98
N SER A 259 27.77 -7.15 -9.84
CA SER A 259 27.54 -8.30 -8.97
C SER A 259 27.73 -7.95 -7.50
N LEU A 260 26.92 -8.54 -6.62
CA LEU A 260 27.09 -8.41 -5.19
C LEU A 260 28.27 -9.29 -4.73
N ARG A 261 29.32 -8.67 -4.18
CA ARG A 261 30.49 -9.37 -3.64
C ARG A 261 30.34 -9.70 -2.17
N LYS A 262 29.89 -8.72 -1.38
CA LYS A 262 29.72 -8.88 0.06
C LYS A 262 28.71 -7.89 0.62
N VAL A 263 27.92 -8.34 1.59
CA VAL A 263 27.12 -7.50 2.49
C VAL A 263 27.58 -7.77 3.92
N GLN A 264 27.62 -6.73 4.72
CA GLN A 264 27.85 -6.81 6.15
C GLN A 264 27.06 -5.70 6.85
N VAL A 265 26.28 -6.04 7.86
CA VAL A 265 25.57 -5.05 8.68
C VAL A 265 26.34 -4.89 9.99
N LEU A 266 26.73 -3.67 10.30
CA LEU A 266 27.40 -3.31 11.54
C LEU A 266 26.38 -2.66 12.49
N PRO A 267 26.31 -3.10 13.75
CA PRO A 267 25.55 -2.37 14.75
C PRO A 267 26.26 -1.05 15.07
N GLY A 268 25.49 0.01 15.26
CA GLY A 268 25.90 1.31 15.75
C GLY A 268 25.30 1.59 17.13
N PRO A 269 25.13 2.87 17.52
CA PRO A 269 24.34 3.28 18.69
C PRO A 269 22.98 2.60 18.74
N PRO A 270 22.28 2.56 19.92
CA PRO A 270 20.99 1.90 20.01
C PRO A 270 20.01 2.32 18.92
N GLY A 271 19.57 1.36 18.10
CA GLY A 271 18.66 1.57 16.98
C GLY A 271 19.33 1.90 15.64
N GLU A 272 20.63 2.14 15.58
CA GLU A 272 21.35 2.43 14.33
C GLU A 272 22.09 1.22 13.78
N LYS A 273 22.01 1.04 12.47
CA LYS A 273 22.73 0.00 11.73
C LYS A 273 23.31 0.59 10.46
N THR A 274 24.56 0.26 10.16
CA THR A 274 25.23 0.64 8.91
C THR A 274 25.45 -0.59 8.04
N ALA A 275 24.95 -0.57 6.81
CA ALA A 275 25.24 -1.61 5.83
C ALA A 275 26.54 -1.30 5.09
N ILE A 276 27.47 -2.25 5.05
CA ILE A 276 28.63 -2.23 4.16
C ILE A 276 28.29 -3.12 2.97
N VAL A 277 28.17 -2.52 1.79
CA VAL A 277 27.81 -3.23 0.56
C VAL A 277 28.97 -3.12 -0.43
N ASP A 278 29.55 -4.25 -0.83
CA ASP A 278 30.63 -4.32 -1.82
C ASP A 278 30.08 -4.83 -3.15
N ILE A 279 30.09 -3.95 -4.16
CA ILE A 279 29.63 -4.24 -5.52
C ILE A 279 30.82 -4.42 -6.44
N GLY A 280 30.85 -5.56 -7.15
CA GLY A 280 31.77 -5.79 -8.26
C GLY A 280 31.27 -5.06 -9.50
N LEU A 281 32.07 -4.20 -10.07
CA LEU A 281 31.76 -3.44 -11.29
C LEU A 281 32.85 -3.61 -12.35
N PRO A 282 32.49 -3.51 -13.64
CA PRO A 282 33.48 -3.35 -14.72
C PRO A 282 34.38 -2.13 -14.48
N ARG A 283 35.67 -2.23 -14.81
CA ARG A 283 36.63 -1.14 -14.57
C ARG A 283 36.32 0.15 -15.33
N SER A 284 35.59 0.06 -16.43
CA SER A 284 35.17 1.17 -17.28
C SER A 284 33.91 1.86 -16.84
N THR A 285 33.33 1.50 -15.67
CA THR A 285 32.06 2.09 -15.21
C THR A 285 32.22 3.58 -14.90
N PRO A 286 31.45 4.49 -15.55
CA PRO A 286 31.53 5.93 -15.32
C PRO A 286 31.17 6.29 -13.87
N GLY A 287 31.76 7.38 -13.36
CA GLY A 287 31.47 7.87 -12.01
C GLY A 287 30.01 8.31 -11.82
N SER A 288 29.36 8.85 -12.87
CA SER A 288 27.93 9.18 -12.86
C SER A 288 27.03 7.95 -12.69
N THR A 289 27.37 6.84 -13.35
CA THR A 289 26.67 5.56 -13.19
C THR A 289 26.82 5.04 -11.76
N ILE A 290 28.02 5.14 -11.16
CA ILE A 290 28.22 4.72 -9.76
C ILE A 290 27.41 5.60 -8.81
N GLN A 291 27.30 6.91 -9.09
CA GLN A 291 26.48 7.81 -8.28
C GLN A 291 25.00 7.50 -8.38
N ALA A 292 24.50 7.21 -9.58
CA ALA A 292 23.12 6.78 -9.79
C ALA A 292 22.82 5.45 -9.07
N MET A 293 23.71 4.47 -9.20
CA MET A 293 23.64 3.20 -8.48
C MET A 293 23.67 3.40 -6.96
N ALA A 294 24.51 4.32 -6.46
CA ALA A 294 24.57 4.64 -5.03
C ALA A 294 23.24 5.23 -4.54
N ALA A 295 22.60 6.12 -5.30
CA ALA A 295 21.28 6.66 -4.96
C ALA A 295 20.22 5.56 -4.86
N GLN A 296 20.12 4.65 -5.84
CA GLN A 296 19.22 3.50 -5.78
C GLN A 296 19.45 2.65 -4.52
N LEU A 297 20.71 2.30 -4.28
CA LEU A 297 21.10 1.45 -3.15
C LEU A 297 20.78 2.10 -1.81
N VAL A 298 21.13 3.37 -1.66
CA VAL A 298 20.92 4.11 -0.41
C VAL A 298 19.43 4.27 -0.14
N TRP A 299 18.65 4.74 -1.10
CA TRP A 299 17.20 4.86 -0.93
C TRP A 299 16.54 3.52 -0.59
N THR A 300 16.88 2.45 -1.29
CA THR A 300 16.33 1.10 -1.02
C THR A 300 16.61 0.63 0.42
N LEU A 301 17.77 0.97 0.97
CA LEU A 301 18.15 0.46 2.29
C LEU A 301 17.81 1.40 3.45
N THR A 302 17.72 2.72 3.19
CA THR A 302 17.57 3.74 4.26
C THR A 302 16.29 4.56 4.15
N SER A 303 15.39 4.25 3.20
CA SER A 303 14.13 4.97 3.01
C SER A 303 13.35 5.13 4.32
N PRO A 304 12.88 6.34 4.64
CA PRO A 304 12.06 6.61 5.81
C PRO A 304 10.61 6.10 5.68
N ALA A 305 10.18 5.64 4.49
CA ALA A 305 8.82 5.14 4.25
C ALA A 305 8.43 4.00 5.21
N TYR A 306 9.43 3.22 5.68
CA TYR A 306 9.22 2.13 6.62
C TYR A 306 9.90 2.41 7.96
N SER A 307 9.12 2.59 9.02
CA SER A 307 9.64 2.83 10.37
C SER A 307 9.49 1.58 11.25
N PRO A 308 10.57 1.11 11.94
CA PRO A 308 11.93 1.62 11.83
C PRO A 308 12.59 1.24 10.50
N ALA A 309 13.41 2.13 9.96
CA ALA A 309 14.21 1.83 8.77
C ALA A 309 15.10 0.61 9.04
N LEU A 310 15.25 -0.26 8.03
CA LEU A 310 16.05 -1.47 8.14
C LEU A 310 17.52 -1.15 8.43
N ILE A 311 18.03 -0.11 7.76
CA ILE A 311 19.39 0.42 7.84
C ILE A 311 19.30 1.93 7.91
N GLN A 312 20.15 2.57 8.69
CA GLN A 312 20.19 4.03 8.83
C GLN A 312 21.27 4.66 7.94
N ALA A 313 22.32 3.91 7.61
CA ALA A 313 23.39 4.40 6.73
C ALA A 313 24.02 3.29 5.89
N VAL A 314 24.58 3.66 4.76
CA VAL A 314 25.26 2.75 3.83
C VAL A 314 26.71 3.18 3.62
N ARG A 315 27.61 2.22 3.67
CA ARG A 315 28.99 2.36 3.22
C ARG A 315 29.19 1.53 1.96
N LEU A 316 29.22 2.21 0.82
CA LEU A 316 29.42 1.56 -0.47
C LEU A 316 30.91 1.26 -0.71
N LYS A 317 31.20 0.03 -1.16
CA LYS A 317 32.50 -0.38 -1.69
C LYS A 317 32.34 -0.78 -3.16
N ILE A 318 33.31 -0.41 -3.96
CA ILE A 318 33.40 -0.82 -5.36
C ILE A 318 34.68 -1.63 -5.52
N ASN A 319 34.53 -2.89 -5.91
CA ASN A 319 35.67 -3.81 -6.08
C ASN A 319 36.58 -3.89 -4.83
N GLY A 320 35.97 -3.88 -3.64
CA GLY A 320 36.66 -3.96 -2.35
C GLY A 320 37.15 -2.61 -1.78
N ARG A 321 37.10 -1.52 -2.55
CA ARG A 321 37.57 -0.18 -2.12
C ARG A 321 36.38 0.69 -1.73
N THR A 322 36.49 1.39 -0.60
CA THR A 322 35.43 2.34 -0.16
C THR A 322 35.25 3.43 -1.21
N TRP A 323 34.00 3.65 -1.62
CA TRP A 323 33.62 4.73 -2.51
C TRP A 323 33.17 5.93 -1.66
N ALA A 324 33.96 7.00 -1.69
CA ALA A 324 33.73 8.20 -0.88
C ALA A 324 33.44 9.44 -1.74
N ARG A 325 33.05 9.25 -3.01
CA ARG A 325 32.78 10.35 -3.96
C ARG A 325 31.28 10.74 -4.00
N GLY A 326 30.45 10.11 -3.19
CA GLY A 326 29.04 10.48 -3.02
C GLY A 326 28.87 11.77 -2.20
N PRO A 327 27.68 12.35 -2.19
CA PRO A 327 27.40 13.60 -1.45
C PRO A 327 27.72 13.49 0.05
N GLY A 328 27.38 12.37 0.70
CA GLY A 328 27.66 12.08 2.12
C GLY A 328 29.06 11.51 2.38
N GLY A 329 29.95 11.44 1.37
CA GLY A 329 31.29 10.89 1.52
C GLY A 329 31.31 9.36 1.64
N ALA A 330 31.96 8.82 2.68
CA ALA A 330 32.16 7.38 2.86
C ALA A 330 30.95 6.66 3.50
N VAL A 331 30.09 7.38 4.21
CA VAL A 331 28.87 6.89 4.86
C VAL A 331 27.73 7.77 4.37
N GLN A 332 26.68 7.19 3.85
CA GLN A 332 25.64 7.88 3.12
C GLN A 332 24.27 7.41 3.61
N ASP A 333 23.30 8.31 3.61
CA ASP A 333 21.89 8.02 3.89
C ASP A 333 20.98 8.65 2.82
N PHE A 334 19.65 8.47 2.97
CA PHE A 334 18.70 8.96 1.98
C PHE A 334 18.76 10.49 1.77
N SER A 335 19.10 11.26 2.80
CA SER A 335 19.16 12.73 2.71
C SER A 335 20.25 13.22 1.73
N ASP A 336 21.29 12.45 1.53
CA ASP A 336 22.33 12.75 0.54
C ASP A 336 21.79 12.71 -0.91
N TYR A 337 20.65 12.05 -1.11
CA TYR A 337 20.10 11.76 -2.44
C TYR A 337 18.65 12.25 -2.63
N GLU A 338 18.18 13.19 -1.82
CA GLU A 338 16.82 13.77 -1.92
C GLU A 338 16.49 14.34 -3.31
N ARG A 339 17.48 14.78 -4.05
CA ARG A 339 17.29 15.29 -5.42
C ARG A 339 16.76 14.26 -6.42
N TYR A 340 16.85 12.96 -6.11
CA TYR A 340 16.43 11.86 -6.98
C TYR A 340 14.99 11.38 -6.68
N ILE A 341 14.34 11.94 -5.70
CA ILE A 341 12.92 11.69 -5.47
C ILE A 341 12.09 12.89 -5.91
N PRO A 342 10.80 12.68 -6.20
CA PRO A 342 9.89 13.77 -6.47
C PRO A 342 9.96 14.82 -5.35
N ARG A 343 10.09 16.07 -5.73
CA ARG A 343 10.04 17.15 -4.74
C ARG A 343 8.62 17.23 -4.19
N ALA A 344 8.51 17.44 -2.88
CA ALA A 344 7.23 17.81 -2.29
C ALA A 344 6.65 19.04 -3.02
N PRO A 345 5.33 19.13 -3.19
CA PRO A 345 4.70 20.30 -3.76
C PRO A 345 5.18 21.57 -3.05
N ARG A 346 5.53 22.61 -3.80
CA ARG A 346 5.94 23.90 -3.22
C ARG A 346 4.78 24.65 -2.59
N ASP A 347 3.59 24.35 -3.04
CA ASP A 347 2.35 24.91 -2.59
C ASP A 347 1.56 23.87 -1.80
N GLU A 348 1.41 24.11 -0.51
CA GLU A 348 0.70 23.24 0.45
C GLU A 348 -0.77 23.64 0.63
N ASN A 349 -1.30 24.58 -0.21
CA ASN A 349 -2.66 25.03 -0.08
C ASN A 349 -3.66 23.98 -0.54
N LEU A 350 -4.78 23.88 0.17
CA LEU A 350 -5.93 23.11 -0.27
C LEU A 350 -6.78 23.95 -1.21
N TYR A 351 -6.98 23.49 -2.45
CA TYR A 351 -7.85 24.11 -3.44
C TYR A 351 -9.19 23.40 -3.49
N TYR A 352 -10.27 24.13 -3.76
CA TYR A 352 -11.60 23.55 -3.88
C TYR A 352 -12.52 24.39 -4.79
N VAL A 353 -13.60 23.78 -5.26
CA VAL A 353 -14.63 24.43 -6.05
C VAL A 353 -15.75 24.91 -5.13
N ALA A 354 -15.98 26.22 -5.10
CA ALA A 354 -17.09 26.81 -4.37
C ALA A 354 -18.44 26.51 -5.05
N THR A 355 -19.56 26.75 -4.37
CA THR A 355 -20.91 26.45 -4.86
C THR A 355 -21.31 27.15 -6.17
N ASN A 356 -20.70 28.30 -6.48
CA ASN A 356 -20.86 29.00 -7.74
C ASN A 356 -19.89 28.58 -8.85
N GLY A 357 -19.08 27.53 -8.61
CA GLY A 357 -18.08 27.06 -9.56
C GLY A 357 -16.77 27.83 -9.58
N ALA A 358 -16.60 28.84 -8.73
CA ALA A 358 -15.35 29.56 -8.55
C ALA A 358 -14.33 28.70 -7.79
N VAL A 359 -13.05 28.83 -8.13
CA VAL A 359 -12.00 28.13 -7.40
C VAL A 359 -11.49 28.98 -6.25
N ARG A 360 -11.38 28.37 -5.11
CA ARG A 360 -10.88 28.99 -3.88
C ARG A 360 -9.77 28.12 -3.28
N MET A 361 -8.97 28.72 -2.42
CA MET A 361 -7.91 28.01 -1.68
C MET A 361 -7.91 28.39 -0.20
N PHE A 362 -7.46 27.45 0.63
CA PHE A 362 -7.12 27.70 2.03
C PHE A 362 -5.61 27.87 2.14
N GLY A 363 -5.17 29.07 2.54
CA GLY A 363 -3.79 29.33 2.90
C GLY A 363 -3.49 28.95 4.35
N LYS A 364 -2.25 29.16 4.77
CA LYS A 364 -1.74 28.85 6.14
C LYS A 364 -2.57 29.45 7.29
N GLN A 365 -3.39 30.46 7.04
CA GLN A 365 -4.22 31.12 8.04
C GLN A 365 -5.65 30.56 8.13
N ALA A 366 -5.93 29.41 7.50
CA ALA A 366 -7.25 28.75 7.45
C ALA A 366 -8.40 29.64 6.91
N HIS A 367 -8.08 30.71 6.18
CA HIS A 367 -9.08 31.56 5.52
C HIS A 367 -9.21 31.16 4.05
N SER A 368 -10.46 31.04 3.60
CA SER A 368 -10.76 30.76 2.20
C SER A 368 -10.64 32.05 1.37
N ILE A 369 -9.76 32.05 0.38
CA ILE A 369 -9.59 33.15 -0.57
C ILE A 369 -9.82 32.66 -2.00
N ALA A 370 -10.30 33.54 -2.89
CA ALA A 370 -10.39 33.23 -4.32
C ALA A 370 -8.98 33.08 -4.90
N VAL A 371 -8.77 32.11 -5.80
CA VAL A 371 -7.53 32.07 -6.58
C VAL A 371 -7.46 33.30 -7.50
N PRO A 372 -6.27 33.77 -7.88
CA PRO A 372 -6.14 34.84 -8.85
C PRO A 372 -6.70 34.45 -10.22
N GLY A 373 -7.14 35.41 -10.99
CA GLY A 373 -7.63 35.23 -12.36
C GLY A 373 -9.08 34.82 -12.50
N GLN A 374 -9.46 34.37 -13.69
CA GLN A 374 -10.85 34.11 -14.06
C GLN A 374 -11.43 32.90 -13.31
N ALA A 375 -10.62 31.88 -13.02
CA ALA A 375 -11.07 30.73 -12.26
C ALA A 375 -11.62 31.11 -10.87
N GLY A 376 -11.04 32.14 -10.24
CA GLY A 376 -11.49 32.64 -8.93
C GLY A 376 -12.79 33.45 -8.98
N THR A 377 -13.26 33.90 -10.15
CA THR A 377 -14.49 34.70 -10.28
C THR A 377 -15.77 33.87 -10.38
N GLY A 378 -15.68 32.63 -10.86
CA GLY A 378 -16.83 31.78 -11.17
C GLY A 378 -17.58 32.16 -12.45
N GLN A 379 -17.04 33.06 -13.29
CA GLN A 379 -17.63 33.38 -14.60
C GLN A 379 -17.69 32.18 -15.54
N VAL A 380 -16.71 31.30 -15.44
CA VAL A 380 -16.72 29.96 -16.04
C VAL A 380 -16.81 28.95 -14.91
N PRO A 381 -18.01 28.44 -14.59
CA PRO A 381 -18.17 27.51 -13.46
C PRO A 381 -17.41 26.22 -13.71
N LEU A 382 -16.49 25.90 -12.84
CA LEU A 382 -15.73 24.65 -12.85
C LEU A 382 -16.39 23.60 -11.93
N SER A 383 -16.29 22.33 -12.30
CA SER A 383 -16.84 21.20 -11.54
C SER A 383 -15.77 20.29 -10.94
N LYS A 384 -14.62 20.19 -11.60
CA LYS A 384 -13.44 19.46 -11.15
C LYS A 384 -12.21 20.30 -11.46
N ILE A 385 -11.21 20.21 -10.61
CA ILE A 385 -9.97 20.96 -10.74
C ILE A 385 -8.75 20.09 -10.45
N ALA A 386 -7.59 20.48 -10.96
CA ALA A 386 -6.28 19.98 -10.60
C ALA A 386 -5.29 21.13 -10.61
N ILE A 387 -4.32 21.10 -9.70
CA ILE A 387 -3.28 22.13 -9.55
C ILE A 387 -1.93 21.46 -9.82
N SER A 388 -1.06 22.10 -10.62
CA SER A 388 0.29 21.60 -10.87
C SER A 388 1.13 21.55 -9.58
N MET A 389 2.13 20.66 -9.53
CA MET A 389 2.97 20.46 -8.34
C MET A 389 3.67 21.73 -7.86
N ASP A 390 3.97 22.66 -8.77
CA ASP A 390 4.59 23.95 -8.45
C ASP A 390 3.57 25.03 -8.03
N GLY A 391 2.26 24.72 -8.07
CA GLY A 391 1.17 25.66 -7.78
C GLY A 391 0.93 26.72 -8.85
N HIS A 392 1.61 26.64 -10.00
CA HIS A 392 1.56 27.68 -11.02
C HIS A 392 0.38 27.55 -11.98
N TYR A 393 -0.09 26.34 -12.23
CA TYR A 393 -1.16 26.08 -13.19
C TYR A 393 -2.37 25.43 -12.54
N LEU A 394 -3.53 25.93 -12.90
CA LEU A 394 -4.82 25.31 -12.62
C LEU A 394 -5.36 24.70 -13.90
N ALA A 395 -5.90 23.48 -13.78
CA ALA A 395 -6.77 22.90 -14.79
C ALA A 395 -8.17 22.71 -14.22
N GLY A 396 -9.19 22.88 -15.06
CA GLY A 396 -10.58 22.73 -14.63
C GLY A 396 -11.48 22.19 -15.74
N ILE A 397 -12.49 21.42 -15.35
CA ILE A 397 -13.57 20.94 -16.24
C ILE A 397 -14.77 21.84 -16.05
N ALA A 398 -15.27 22.43 -17.13
CA ALA A 398 -16.43 23.30 -17.12
C ALA A 398 -17.60 22.74 -17.93
N GLY A 399 -18.79 23.33 -17.71
CA GLY A 399 -20.03 22.94 -18.34
C GLY A 399 -20.47 21.51 -17.99
N PRO A 400 -21.22 20.83 -18.83
CA PRO A 400 -21.59 19.43 -18.64
C PRO A 400 -20.43 18.47 -18.97
N ALA A 401 -19.22 18.74 -18.44
CA ALA A 401 -17.97 17.99 -18.67
C ALA A 401 -17.54 17.95 -20.16
N THR A 402 -17.67 19.11 -20.86
CA THR A 402 -17.39 19.22 -22.29
C THR A 402 -16.13 19.98 -22.64
N THR A 403 -15.57 20.75 -21.70
CA THR A 403 -14.38 21.56 -21.97
C THR A 403 -13.40 21.51 -20.80
N VAL A 404 -12.14 21.28 -21.12
CA VAL A 404 -11.02 21.40 -20.20
C VAL A 404 -10.34 22.74 -20.41
N TYR A 405 -10.20 23.50 -19.34
CA TYR A 405 -9.53 24.79 -19.30
C TYR A 405 -8.25 24.72 -18.47
N THR A 406 -7.30 25.59 -18.80
CA THR A 406 -6.12 25.85 -17.95
C THR A 406 -5.97 27.35 -17.71
N GLU A 407 -5.40 27.71 -16.56
CA GLU A 407 -5.05 29.09 -16.21
C GLU A 407 -3.68 29.11 -15.51
N ASN A 408 -2.88 30.12 -15.80
CA ASN A 408 -1.59 30.32 -15.12
C ASN A 408 -1.79 31.21 -13.89
N LEU A 409 -1.95 30.60 -12.72
CA LEU A 409 -2.17 31.29 -11.44
C LEU A 409 -1.01 32.19 -11.04
N ALA A 410 0.22 31.79 -11.32
CA ALA A 410 1.41 32.57 -10.99
C ALA A 410 1.51 33.85 -11.81
N ALA A 411 1.10 33.80 -13.06
CA ALA A 411 1.02 35.00 -13.92
C ALA A 411 -0.18 35.87 -13.56
N ALA A 412 -1.35 35.26 -13.31
CA ALA A 412 -2.58 35.99 -12.95
C ALA A 412 -2.47 36.74 -11.62
N GLY A 413 -1.69 36.23 -10.67
CA GLY A 413 -1.44 36.87 -9.37
C GLY A 413 -0.46 38.05 -9.39
N ARG A 414 0.15 38.38 -10.55
CA ARG A 414 1.10 39.51 -10.64
C ARG A 414 0.36 40.86 -10.73
N PRO A 415 0.91 41.92 -10.11
CA PRO A 415 0.40 43.28 -10.36
C PRO A 415 0.42 43.60 -11.85
N HIS A 416 -0.67 44.15 -12.36
CA HIS A 416 -0.83 44.47 -13.79
C HIS A 416 -0.67 43.29 -14.76
N ALA A 417 -1.10 42.08 -14.35
CA ALA A 417 -1.09 40.91 -15.20
C ALA A 417 -1.80 41.18 -16.54
N PRO A 418 -1.25 40.72 -17.70
CA PRO A 418 -1.92 40.89 -18.99
C PRO A 418 -3.22 40.08 -19.03
N ALA A 419 -4.20 40.53 -19.82
CA ALA A 419 -5.50 39.86 -19.95
C ALA A 419 -5.38 38.38 -20.33
N SER A 420 -4.37 38.02 -21.13
CA SER A 420 -4.08 36.61 -21.47
C SER A 420 -3.67 35.72 -20.27
N ALA A 421 -3.14 36.31 -19.20
CA ALA A 421 -2.75 35.56 -18.00
C ALA A 421 -3.88 35.42 -16.99
N VAL A 422 -4.94 36.25 -17.08
CA VAL A 422 -6.08 36.21 -16.14
C VAL A 422 -7.29 35.46 -16.71
N ASN A 423 -7.19 34.93 -17.92
CA ASN A 423 -8.25 34.19 -18.58
C ASN A 423 -8.02 32.68 -18.58
N LEU A 424 -9.09 31.95 -18.43
CA LEU A 424 -9.13 30.52 -18.67
C LEU A 424 -8.98 30.22 -20.17
N HIS A 425 -8.04 29.39 -20.53
CA HIS A 425 -7.80 28.96 -21.90
C HIS A 425 -8.37 27.55 -22.12
N SER A 426 -9.29 27.42 -23.11
CA SER A 426 -9.78 26.12 -23.55
C SER A 426 -8.64 25.31 -24.16
N ARG A 427 -8.38 24.13 -23.63
CA ARG A 427 -7.29 23.24 -24.07
C ARG A 427 -7.80 21.99 -24.79
N LEU A 428 -8.95 21.49 -24.40
CA LEU A 428 -9.53 20.30 -24.98
C LEU A 428 -11.06 20.38 -24.92
N THR A 429 -11.71 20.08 -26.05
CA THR A 429 -13.17 20.00 -26.13
C THR A 429 -13.60 18.59 -26.47
N GLY A 430 -14.66 18.12 -25.82
CA GLY A 430 -15.13 16.75 -25.97
C GLY A 430 -16.41 16.49 -25.18
N ALA A 431 -16.49 15.34 -24.54
CA ALA A 431 -17.63 14.99 -23.70
C ALA A 431 -17.20 14.07 -22.54
N GLY A 432 -17.92 14.16 -21.43
CA GLY A 432 -17.76 13.26 -20.32
C GLY A 432 -16.33 13.24 -19.75
N PHE A 433 -15.67 14.39 -19.72
CA PHE A 433 -14.39 14.51 -19.03
C PHE A 433 -14.57 14.13 -17.56
N SER A 434 -13.78 13.17 -17.08
CA SER A 434 -14.00 12.53 -15.80
C SER A 434 -12.86 12.74 -14.80
N ALA A 435 -11.62 12.91 -15.27
CA ALA A 435 -10.45 13.07 -14.41
C ALA A 435 -9.44 14.06 -15.00
N LEU A 436 -8.75 14.75 -14.09
CA LEU A 436 -7.61 15.63 -14.33
C LEU A 436 -6.49 15.25 -13.36
N SER A 437 -5.24 15.24 -13.80
CA SER A 437 -4.05 15.10 -12.97
C SER A 437 -2.87 15.80 -13.63
N TRP A 438 -2.04 16.47 -12.85
CA TRP A 438 -0.75 16.95 -13.32
C TRP A 438 0.33 15.92 -13.00
N ASP A 439 1.34 15.83 -13.84
CA ASP A 439 2.53 15.04 -13.55
C ASP A 439 3.71 15.92 -13.09
N SER A 440 4.83 15.29 -12.77
CA SER A 440 6.05 15.98 -12.32
C SER A 440 6.74 16.82 -13.40
N ALA A 441 6.49 16.52 -14.67
CA ALA A 441 6.99 17.29 -15.82
C ALA A 441 6.16 18.58 -16.07
N GLY A 442 4.99 18.68 -15.42
CA GLY A 442 4.04 19.78 -15.62
C GLY A 442 3.08 19.56 -16.76
N ASP A 443 2.88 18.33 -17.19
CA ASP A 443 1.91 17.97 -18.20
C ASP A 443 0.56 17.59 -17.59
N LEU A 444 -0.54 18.04 -18.22
CA LEU A 444 -1.90 17.76 -17.76
C LEU A 444 -2.46 16.50 -18.40
N TRP A 445 -2.82 15.53 -17.56
CA TRP A 445 -3.48 14.29 -17.94
C TRP A 445 -4.99 14.44 -17.83
N VAL A 446 -5.73 14.05 -18.87
CA VAL A 446 -7.18 14.20 -18.98
C VAL A 446 -7.80 12.88 -19.43
N ALA A 447 -8.80 12.38 -18.69
CA ALA A 447 -9.63 11.26 -19.12
C ALA A 447 -11.01 11.73 -19.57
N GLY A 448 -11.52 11.17 -20.68
CA GLY A 448 -12.83 11.57 -21.23
C GLY A 448 -13.09 11.02 -22.62
N ARG A 449 -13.85 11.76 -23.42
CA ARG A 449 -14.14 11.45 -24.82
C ARG A 449 -13.83 12.63 -25.72
N VAL A 450 -13.06 12.43 -26.76
CA VAL A 450 -12.80 13.42 -27.81
C VAL A 450 -13.27 12.85 -29.12
N GLN A 451 -14.06 13.61 -29.89
CA GLN A 451 -14.67 13.16 -31.14
C GLN A 451 -15.42 11.82 -31.01
N GLY A 452 -16.09 11.60 -29.85
CA GLY A 452 -16.83 10.38 -29.56
C GLY A 452 -16.01 9.18 -29.06
N SER A 453 -14.69 9.20 -29.21
CA SER A 453 -13.79 8.12 -28.77
C SER A 453 -13.36 8.32 -27.30
N PRO A 454 -13.53 7.32 -26.42
CA PRO A 454 -13.01 7.37 -25.08
C PRO A 454 -11.48 7.25 -25.10
N GLY A 455 -10.79 7.95 -24.16
CA GLY A 455 -9.34 7.91 -24.09
C GLY A 455 -8.77 8.71 -22.93
N VAL A 456 -7.47 8.78 -22.93
CA VAL A 456 -6.67 9.65 -22.07
C VAL A 456 -5.79 10.52 -22.97
N TRP A 457 -5.61 11.77 -22.61
CA TRP A 457 -4.79 12.76 -23.32
C TRP A 457 -3.81 13.39 -22.36
N VAL A 458 -2.62 13.70 -22.86
CA VAL A 458 -1.63 14.54 -22.20
C VAL A 458 -1.57 15.89 -22.90
N ILE A 459 -1.63 16.95 -22.15
CA ILE A 459 -1.63 18.34 -22.64
C ILE A 459 -0.45 19.05 -21.95
N PRO A 460 0.60 19.44 -22.71
CA PRO A 460 1.68 20.25 -22.17
C PRO A 460 1.17 21.56 -21.55
N ALA A 461 1.69 21.93 -20.36
CA ALA A 461 1.18 23.06 -19.59
C ALA A 461 1.21 24.37 -20.37
N ASP A 462 2.27 24.61 -21.09
CA ASP A 462 2.57 25.92 -21.65
C ASP A 462 1.97 26.19 -23.02
N LYS A 463 1.96 25.26 -24.00
CA LYS A 463 1.38 25.56 -25.35
C LYS A 463 1.24 24.33 -26.26
N GLY A 464 1.60 23.14 -25.83
CA GLY A 464 1.55 21.96 -26.68
C GLY A 464 0.11 21.56 -27.11
N ALA A 465 0.00 20.91 -28.23
CA ALA A 465 -1.25 20.25 -28.62
C ALA A 465 -1.50 19.00 -27.76
N PRO A 466 -2.77 18.67 -27.48
CA PRO A 466 -3.10 17.44 -26.79
C PRO A 466 -2.59 16.21 -27.54
N VAL A 467 -1.91 15.30 -26.85
CA VAL A 467 -1.42 14.01 -27.37
C VAL A 467 -2.27 12.90 -26.77
N GLN A 468 -2.81 12.04 -27.61
CA GLN A 468 -3.57 10.87 -27.15
C GLN A 468 -2.61 9.82 -26.57
N VAL A 469 -2.91 9.36 -25.36
CA VAL A 469 -2.14 8.30 -24.68
C VAL A 469 -2.55 6.93 -25.23
N THR A 470 -1.57 6.10 -25.58
CA THR A 470 -1.82 4.71 -25.92
C THR A 470 -2.17 3.92 -24.65
N LEU A 471 -3.31 3.26 -24.66
CA LEU A 471 -3.80 2.46 -23.54
C LEU A 471 -3.70 0.96 -23.86
N PRO A 472 -3.55 0.09 -22.84
CA PRO A 472 -3.61 -1.34 -23.01
C PRO A 472 -4.91 -1.79 -23.70
N TYR A 473 -4.79 -2.77 -24.59
CA TYR A 473 -5.96 -3.32 -25.29
C TYR A 473 -6.99 -3.87 -24.30
N GLY A 474 -8.27 -3.54 -24.53
CA GLY A 474 -9.38 -4.03 -23.71
C GLY A 474 -9.47 -3.40 -22.30
N LEU A 475 -8.76 -2.31 -22.04
CA LEU A 475 -8.76 -1.65 -20.72
C LEU A 475 -10.16 -1.17 -20.30
N GLY A 476 -10.97 -0.72 -21.25
CA GLY A 476 -12.26 -0.09 -20.99
C GLY A 476 -12.14 1.42 -20.74
N PRO A 477 -13.27 2.11 -20.49
CA PRO A 477 -13.27 3.56 -20.27
C PRO A 477 -12.57 3.90 -18.95
N VAL A 478 -11.65 4.87 -19.00
CA VAL A 478 -11.00 5.45 -17.81
C VAL A 478 -11.93 6.52 -17.24
N THR A 479 -12.37 6.32 -16.00
CA THR A 479 -13.30 7.22 -15.29
C THR A 479 -12.66 7.94 -14.11
N GLY A 480 -11.50 7.49 -13.65
CA GLY A 480 -10.64 8.14 -12.68
C GLY A 480 -9.17 7.95 -13.05
N LEU A 481 -8.36 8.96 -12.80
CA LEU A 481 -6.93 8.94 -13.10
C LEU A 481 -6.19 9.87 -12.13
N ARG A 482 -5.07 9.40 -11.59
CA ARG A 482 -4.09 10.19 -10.84
C ARG A 482 -2.68 9.69 -11.15
N VAL A 483 -1.86 10.55 -11.70
CA VAL A 483 -0.42 10.29 -11.89
C VAL A 483 0.27 10.47 -10.54
N ALA A 484 1.19 9.57 -10.22
CA ALA A 484 2.00 9.71 -9.02
C ALA A 484 3.04 10.84 -9.16
N PRO A 485 3.52 11.41 -8.07
CA PRO A 485 4.55 12.46 -8.12
C PRO A 485 5.84 12.05 -8.83
N ASP A 486 6.12 10.74 -8.95
CA ASP A 486 7.29 10.23 -9.70
C ASP A 486 7.15 10.34 -11.23
N GLY A 487 5.95 10.67 -11.75
CA GLY A 487 5.67 10.81 -13.17
C GLY A 487 5.59 9.48 -13.95
N VAL A 488 5.78 8.34 -13.29
CA VAL A 488 5.81 7.00 -13.90
C VAL A 488 4.62 6.16 -13.52
N ARG A 489 4.19 6.21 -12.26
CA ARG A 489 3.07 5.42 -11.78
C ARG A 489 1.76 6.16 -11.96
N VAL A 490 0.71 5.46 -12.35
CA VAL A 490 -0.63 6.03 -12.50
C VAL A 490 -1.67 5.10 -11.89
N ALA A 491 -2.50 5.65 -11.00
CA ALA A 491 -3.67 4.96 -10.46
C ALA A 491 -4.89 5.27 -11.34
N LEU A 492 -5.63 4.23 -11.74
CA LEU A 492 -6.74 4.32 -12.67
C LEU A 492 -8.00 3.71 -12.05
N ILE A 493 -9.14 4.36 -12.29
CA ILE A 493 -10.45 3.71 -12.21
C ILE A 493 -10.90 3.44 -13.64
N VAL A 494 -11.17 2.15 -13.96
CA VAL A 494 -11.65 1.73 -15.27
C VAL A 494 -13.01 1.05 -15.16
N GLY A 495 -13.85 1.24 -16.17
CA GLY A 495 -15.22 0.73 -16.17
C GLY A 495 -16.24 1.80 -15.76
N THR A 496 -17.49 1.40 -15.59
CA THR A 496 -18.62 2.29 -15.24
C THR A 496 -19.51 1.66 -14.16
N GLY A 497 -20.09 2.49 -13.31
CA GLY A 497 -21.03 2.06 -12.28
C GLY A 497 -20.44 1.03 -11.31
N ALA A 498 -21.18 -0.02 -11.02
CA ALA A 498 -20.76 -1.08 -10.11
C ALA A 498 -19.63 -1.97 -10.69
N ALA A 499 -19.36 -1.91 -12.00
CA ALA A 499 -18.32 -2.71 -12.65
C ALA A 499 -16.95 -2.01 -12.69
N THR A 500 -16.79 -0.88 -11.97
CA THR A 500 -15.51 -0.19 -11.87
C THR A 500 -14.50 -1.03 -11.10
N ARG A 501 -13.24 -0.97 -11.54
CA ARG A 501 -12.09 -1.60 -10.90
C ARG A 501 -10.92 -0.64 -10.84
N MET A 502 -10.04 -0.81 -9.88
CA MET A 502 -8.82 -0.02 -9.73
C MET A 502 -7.62 -0.76 -10.32
N LEU A 503 -6.80 -0.04 -11.07
CA LEU A 503 -5.57 -0.55 -11.66
C LEU A 503 -4.42 0.40 -11.32
N LEU A 504 -3.24 -0.16 -11.16
CA LEU A 504 -1.97 0.54 -11.16
C LEU A 504 -1.33 0.32 -12.53
N GLY A 505 -0.95 1.38 -13.21
CA GLY A 505 -0.27 1.35 -14.51
C GLY A 505 1.07 2.04 -14.46
N ALA A 506 1.92 1.75 -15.44
CA ALA A 506 3.18 2.45 -15.66
C ALA A 506 3.09 3.32 -16.92
N ILE A 507 3.61 4.54 -16.82
CA ILE A 507 3.73 5.50 -17.92
C ILE A 507 5.09 5.31 -18.58
N ALA A 508 5.09 5.10 -19.88
CA ALA A 508 6.30 5.01 -20.68
C ALA A 508 6.29 6.02 -21.82
N HIS A 509 7.44 6.64 -22.07
CA HIS A 509 7.65 7.60 -23.13
C HIS A 509 8.48 6.97 -24.26
N PHE A 510 7.96 7.04 -25.49
CA PHE A 510 8.62 6.56 -26.70
C PHE A 510 8.78 7.72 -27.69
N GLY A 511 9.79 8.56 -27.46
CA GLY A 511 9.91 9.85 -28.14
C GLY A 511 8.78 10.78 -27.75
N ALA A 512 8.00 11.25 -28.72
CA ALA A 512 6.81 12.10 -28.48
C ALA A 512 5.54 11.30 -28.12
N ALA A 513 5.57 9.98 -28.23
CA ALA A 513 4.43 9.13 -27.88
C ALA A 513 4.43 8.77 -26.39
N VAL A 514 3.27 8.83 -25.77
CA VAL A 514 3.06 8.46 -24.38
C VAL A 514 2.13 7.27 -24.29
N SER A 515 2.47 6.31 -23.45
CA SER A 515 1.70 5.07 -23.28
C SER A 515 1.53 4.74 -21.81
N ILE A 516 0.35 4.24 -21.42
CA ILE A 516 0.18 3.51 -20.16
C ILE A 516 0.38 2.03 -20.47
N ILE A 517 1.35 1.43 -19.83
CA ILE A 517 1.73 0.03 -20.07
C ILE A 517 1.54 -0.81 -18.81
N HIS A 518 1.48 -2.12 -18.97
CA HIS A 518 1.56 -3.11 -17.89
C HIS A 518 0.65 -2.83 -16.68
N THR A 519 -0.65 -2.62 -16.94
CA THR A 519 -1.59 -2.40 -15.83
C THR A 519 -1.76 -3.64 -14.97
N ALA A 520 -1.68 -3.47 -13.65
CA ALA A 520 -1.92 -4.50 -12.65
C ALA A 520 -3.18 -4.18 -11.83
N PRO A 521 -4.01 -5.18 -11.47
CA PRO A 521 -5.12 -4.97 -10.56
C PRO A 521 -4.64 -4.49 -9.19
N LEU A 522 -5.22 -3.37 -8.72
CA LEU A 522 -5.02 -2.85 -7.38
C LEU A 522 -6.32 -3.02 -6.60
N ALA A 523 -6.27 -3.71 -5.46
CA ALA A 523 -7.43 -4.05 -4.63
C ALA A 523 -8.62 -4.67 -5.43
N PRO A 524 -8.45 -5.83 -6.07
CA PRO A 524 -9.43 -6.40 -7.02
C PRO A 524 -10.80 -6.71 -6.40
N GLY A 525 -10.92 -6.74 -5.07
CA GLY A 525 -12.20 -6.90 -4.36
C GLY A 525 -13.01 -5.61 -4.22
N LEU A 526 -12.45 -4.43 -4.54
CA LEU A 526 -13.18 -3.17 -4.49
C LEU A 526 -13.93 -2.92 -5.80
N VAL A 527 -15.22 -2.65 -5.68
CA VAL A 527 -16.13 -2.34 -6.80
C VAL A 527 -16.90 -1.05 -6.49
N GLY A 528 -17.51 -0.44 -7.51
CA GLY A 528 -18.24 0.82 -7.33
C GLY A 528 -17.34 2.01 -7.01
N LEU A 529 -16.11 2.01 -7.51
CA LEU A 529 -15.13 3.08 -7.32
C LEU A 529 -15.61 4.38 -7.99
N SER A 530 -15.52 5.50 -7.27
CA SER A 530 -15.98 6.81 -7.75
C SER A 530 -14.91 7.90 -7.70
N ALA A 531 -13.93 7.80 -6.83
CA ALA A 531 -12.83 8.75 -6.71
C ALA A 531 -11.57 8.06 -6.19
N LEU A 532 -10.40 8.60 -6.54
CA LEU A 532 -9.11 8.18 -6.01
C LEU A 532 -8.15 9.38 -5.94
N THR A 533 -7.16 9.29 -5.04
CA THR A 533 -6.01 10.19 -4.95
C THR A 533 -4.82 9.47 -4.33
N TRP A 534 -3.60 9.90 -4.64
CA TRP A 534 -2.43 9.47 -3.90
C TRP A 534 -2.46 10.09 -2.50
N TYR A 535 -2.13 9.29 -1.49
CA TYR A 535 -1.94 9.74 -0.11
C TYR A 535 -0.46 10.00 0.16
N ASP A 536 0.37 9.07 -0.24
CA ASP A 536 1.83 9.12 -0.20
C ASP A 536 2.39 8.28 -1.38
N GLU A 537 3.69 7.97 -1.35
CA GLU A 537 4.32 7.18 -2.41
C GLU A 537 3.83 5.73 -2.48
N ASP A 538 3.27 5.19 -1.39
CA ASP A 538 2.89 3.78 -1.26
C ASP A 538 1.39 3.53 -1.11
N HIS A 539 0.58 4.58 -0.97
CA HIS A 539 -0.86 4.45 -0.70
C HIS A 539 -1.71 5.30 -1.63
N VAL A 540 -2.77 4.68 -2.13
CA VAL A 540 -3.85 5.36 -2.86
C VAL A 540 -5.12 5.32 -2.01
N LEU A 541 -5.72 6.47 -1.76
CA LEU A 541 -7.05 6.53 -1.15
C LEU A 541 -8.11 6.41 -2.24
N ALA A 542 -9.15 5.64 -1.96
CA ALA A 542 -10.24 5.41 -2.90
C ALA A 542 -11.62 5.45 -2.22
N ILE A 543 -12.59 6.05 -2.91
CA ILE A 543 -13.99 6.03 -2.48
C ILE A 543 -14.74 4.99 -3.30
N THR A 544 -15.50 4.13 -2.60
CA THR A 544 -16.47 3.21 -3.21
C THR A 544 -17.88 3.62 -2.85
N GLN A 545 -18.81 3.45 -3.80
CA GLN A 545 -20.23 3.62 -3.61
C GLN A 545 -20.92 2.26 -3.58
N ALA A 546 -21.69 2.00 -2.56
CA ALA A 546 -22.52 0.80 -2.42
C ALA A 546 -23.92 1.18 -1.96
N ALA A 547 -24.87 0.25 -2.02
CA ALA A 547 -26.23 0.47 -1.53
C ALA A 547 -26.29 0.90 -0.04
N ALA A 548 -25.31 0.48 0.76
CA ALA A 548 -25.17 0.84 2.17
C ALA A 548 -24.48 2.20 2.42
N GLY A 549 -24.15 2.97 1.38
CA GLY A 549 -23.45 4.26 1.49
C GLY A 549 -22.04 4.25 0.89
N THR A 550 -21.29 5.31 1.13
CA THR A 550 -19.92 5.47 0.63
C THR A 550 -18.90 5.02 1.66
N ARG A 551 -17.77 4.48 1.18
CA ARG A 551 -16.66 4.03 2.01
C ARG A 551 -15.35 4.56 1.46
N LEU A 552 -14.50 5.01 2.36
CA LEU A 552 -13.13 5.44 2.07
C LEU A 552 -12.16 4.31 2.44
N TRP A 553 -11.33 3.96 1.49
CA TRP A 553 -10.34 2.90 1.61
C TRP A 553 -8.93 3.47 1.47
N ASP A 554 -8.03 2.96 2.29
CA ASP A 554 -6.59 3.09 2.15
C ASP A 554 -6.07 1.84 1.43
N VAL A 555 -5.47 2.03 0.26
CA VAL A 555 -5.07 0.96 -0.65
C VAL A 555 -3.57 1.02 -0.87
N PRO A 556 -2.79 0.15 -0.21
CA PRO A 556 -1.36 0.08 -0.43
C PRO A 556 -1.06 -0.45 -1.83
N VAL A 557 -0.13 0.19 -2.53
CA VAL A 557 0.26 -0.17 -3.92
C VAL A 557 1.02 -1.48 -4.01
N ASN A 558 1.53 -1.98 -2.89
CA ASN A 558 2.20 -3.29 -2.81
C ASN A 558 1.25 -4.49 -2.93
N GLY A 559 -0.07 -4.26 -2.99
CA GLY A 559 -1.08 -5.30 -3.15
C GLY A 559 -1.52 -6.02 -1.88
N ALA A 560 -1.05 -5.63 -0.70
CA ALA A 560 -1.41 -6.29 0.59
C ALA A 560 -2.91 -6.25 0.93
N GLY A 561 -3.69 -5.54 0.16
CA GLY A 561 -5.14 -5.42 0.28
C GLY A 561 -5.59 -4.12 0.96
N PRO A 562 -6.82 -3.67 0.65
CA PRO A 562 -7.33 -2.40 1.13
C PRO A 562 -7.72 -2.45 2.61
N LEU A 563 -7.52 -1.33 3.30
CA LEU A 563 -7.96 -1.10 4.67
C LEU A 563 -9.11 -0.09 4.69
N LEU A 564 -10.20 -0.42 5.39
CA LEU A 564 -11.31 0.52 5.55
C LEU A 564 -10.86 1.67 6.48
N LYS A 565 -10.83 2.90 5.96
CA LYS A 565 -10.46 4.10 6.72
C LYS A 565 -11.69 4.80 7.30
N SER A 566 -12.77 4.92 6.52
CA SER A 566 -14.01 5.56 6.97
C SER A 566 -15.23 5.04 6.19
N ALA A 567 -16.41 5.15 6.83
CA ALA A 567 -17.70 4.83 6.23
C ALA A 567 -18.66 6.01 6.46
N GLN A 568 -18.49 7.09 5.70
CA GLN A 568 -19.30 8.31 5.78
C GLN A 568 -20.24 8.40 4.58
N PRO A 569 -21.54 8.65 4.76
CA PRO A 569 -22.45 8.78 3.63
C PRO A 569 -22.13 9.99 2.75
N GLY A 570 -22.30 9.84 1.43
CA GLY A 570 -22.28 10.96 0.48
C GLY A 570 -20.91 11.47 0.08
N MET A 571 -19.80 10.80 0.43
CA MET A 571 -18.46 11.16 -0.08
C MET A 571 -18.44 11.05 -1.61
N ALA A 572 -18.01 12.12 -2.30
CA ALA A 572 -17.99 12.23 -3.76
C ALA A 572 -16.60 12.55 -4.33
N SER A 573 -15.76 13.23 -3.58
CA SER A 573 -14.38 13.54 -3.96
C SER A 573 -13.47 13.46 -2.75
N ILE A 574 -12.15 13.35 -2.99
CA ILE A 574 -11.16 13.19 -1.95
C ILE A 574 -9.90 13.98 -2.31
N ALA A 575 -9.33 14.65 -1.32
CA ALA A 575 -8.01 15.27 -1.37
C ALA A 575 -7.21 14.88 -0.13
N ALA A 576 -5.96 14.56 -0.31
CA ALA A 576 -5.09 14.12 0.76
C ALA A 576 -3.68 14.68 0.61
N ASP A 577 -3.02 14.89 1.74
CA ASP A 577 -1.60 15.18 1.86
C ASP A 577 -1.05 14.31 3.00
N GLY A 578 -0.40 13.21 2.62
CA GLY A 578 0.15 12.24 3.55
C GLY A 578 1.28 12.80 4.42
N ALA A 579 2.08 13.73 3.89
CA ALA A 579 3.17 14.35 4.62
C ALA A 579 2.68 15.16 5.83
N GLN A 580 1.50 15.79 5.70
CA GLN A 580 0.86 16.55 6.76
C GLN A 580 -0.25 15.79 7.49
N ASN A 581 -0.52 14.54 7.07
CA ASN A 581 -1.65 13.73 7.55
C ASN A 581 -3.00 14.45 7.41
N ASN A 582 -3.17 15.22 6.34
CA ASN A 582 -4.38 15.95 6.03
C ASN A 582 -5.27 15.15 5.07
N LEU A 583 -6.56 15.09 5.39
CA LEU A 583 -7.54 14.38 4.59
C LEU A 583 -8.85 15.16 4.52
N TYR A 584 -9.33 15.39 3.30
CA TYR A 584 -10.57 16.12 3.02
C TYR A 584 -11.45 15.33 2.07
N VAL A 585 -12.75 15.41 2.28
CA VAL A 585 -13.75 14.88 1.35
C VAL A 585 -14.73 15.96 0.95
N GLY A 586 -15.08 15.97 -0.33
CA GLY A 586 -16.23 16.73 -0.81
C GLY A 586 -17.45 15.80 -0.84
N THR A 587 -18.56 16.25 -0.27
CA THR A 587 -19.80 15.48 -0.24
C THR A 587 -20.73 15.82 -1.41
N ALA A 588 -21.63 14.90 -1.76
CA ALA A 588 -22.67 15.12 -2.77
C ALA A 588 -23.65 16.27 -2.38
N ALA A 589 -23.71 16.60 -1.09
CA ALA A 589 -24.49 17.74 -0.58
C ALA A 589 -23.78 19.10 -0.75
N GLY A 590 -22.61 19.14 -1.39
CA GLY A 590 -21.85 20.38 -1.62
C GLY A 590 -21.16 20.90 -0.35
N ARG A 591 -20.71 20.01 0.53
CA ARG A 591 -19.94 20.32 1.74
C ARG A 591 -18.53 19.77 1.61
N LEU A 592 -17.57 20.54 2.03
CA LEU A 592 -16.19 20.11 2.21
C LEU A 592 -15.98 19.81 3.69
N GLU A 593 -15.51 18.59 3.97
CA GLU A 593 -15.28 18.11 5.33
C GLU A 593 -13.84 17.66 5.48
N ASN A 594 -13.25 17.83 6.67
CA ASN A 594 -11.91 17.35 7.01
C ASN A 594 -11.97 16.27 8.10
N GLU A 595 -11.07 15.30 8.02
CA GLU A 595 -10.85 14.34 9.10
C GLU A 595 -10.16 15.05 10.26
N ALA A 596 -10.79 15.03 11.44
CA ALA A 596 -10.28 15.65 12.64
C ALA A 596 -9.83 14.60 13.65
N GLY A 597 -8.53 14.43 13.77
CA GLY A 597 -7.90 13.52 14.74
C GLY A 597 -7.93 12.04 14.36
N LEU A 598 -7.41 11.19 15.24
CA LEU A 598 -7.41 9.75 15.08
C LEU A 598 -8.82 9.21 15.30
N GLY A 599 -9.42 8.57 14.28
CA GLY A 599 -10.68 7.84 14.45
C GLY A 599 -11.82 8.19 13.51
N GLY A 600 -11.57 8.88 12.39
CA GLY A 600 -12.58 9.06 11.34
C GLY A 600 -13.72 10.02 11.73
N ILE A 601 -13.46 10.98 12.59
CA ILE A 601 -14.41 12.07 12.91
C ILE A 601 -14.27 13.14 11.82
N TRP A 602 -15.35 13.39 11.10
CA TRP A 602 -15.42 14.40 10.06
C TRP A 602 -16.04 15.68 10.58
N ARG A 603 -15.46 16.81 10.18
CA ARG A 603 -15.94 18.15 10.53
C ARG A 603 -16.19 18.96 9.27
N ASP A 604 -17.31 19.64 9.23
CA ASP A 604 -17.61 20.62 8.21
C ASP A 604 -16.56 21.75 8.19
N LEU A 605 -15.97 21.97 7.02
CA LEU A 605 -15.02 23.05 6.81
C LEU A 605 -15.69 24.24 6.13
N THR A 606 -16.35 24.00 4.99
CA THR A 606 -17.03 25.04 4.21
C THR A 606 -18.01 24.45 3.20
N ALA A 607 -18.86 25.29 2.63
CA ALA A 607 -19.65 24.93 1.45
C ALA A 607 -18.75 24.92 0.21
N GLY A 608 -18.82 23.82 -0.56
CA GLY A 608 -17.99 23.60 -1.74
C GLY A 608 -17.87 22.11 -2.08
N SER A 609 -17.13 21.83 -3.13
CA SER A 609 -16.93 20.46 -3.63
C SER A 609 -15.53 20.32 -4.22
N TYR A 610 -15.17 19.10 -4.58
CA TYR A 610 -13.98 18.74 -5.34
C TYR A 610 -12.70 19.43 -4.85
N ALA A 611 -12.27 19.08 -3.66
CA ALA A 611 -11.00 19.54 -3.16
C ALA A 611 -9.81 18.81 -3.83
N THR A 612 -8.67 19.48 -3.91
CA THR A 612 -7.40 18.92 -4.39
C THR A 612 -6.22 19.64 -3.77
N TYR A 613 -5.15 18.92 -3.56
CA TYR A 613 -3.81 19.46 -3.36
C TYR A 613 -3.07 19.55 -4.69
N PRO A 614 -1.99 20.34 -4.79
CA PRO A 614 -1.07 20.31 -5.93
C PRO A 614 -0.46 18.94 -6.14
N GLY A 615 -0.45 18.45 -7.43
CA GLY A 615 0.10 17.14 -7.83
C GLY A 615 -0.88 16.18 -8.49
#